data_5fe3f65c487dee92bb8a3d5c1d9d1313
#
_entry.id   5fe3f65c487dee92bb8a3d5c1d9d1313
#
_cell.length_a   1.000
_cell.length_b   1.000
_cell.length_c   1.000
_cell.angle_alpha   90.00
_cell.angle_beta   90.00
_cell.angle_gamma   90.00
#
_symmetry.space_group_name_H-M   'P 1'
#
loop_
_entity.id
_entity.type
_entity.pdbx_description
1 polymer ?
#
loop_
_entity_poly.entity_id
_entity_poly.type
_entity_poly.pdbx_seq_one_letter_code
_entity_poly.pdbx_strand_id
1 'polypeptide(L)'
;MTVAAADARIRRLRPPKPRVDPYTAHGALVEEERRPDGTRESALTIFLAGAECPFTCSFCDLWRFTIDGPTPPGALVTQVEKILNASAAPPPKRLKLYNASNFFDRRAVPLADRERLAALAEPFAAVTVESHVNTIGAETLAFARRLRGRLEVAVGLETIHPEASARLNKRLELPRFDAGARLLADNGIDLRVFVLVGTPHVPAEESVAWTIRTVEYAVERGASVVAIIPVRGGNGEMERLQSLGEFTPPTLLQLEAALDGSLGFTRCVVTADSWDVERFAPCDACRHARIERLQRINVTGRPEPRVGCAACGAT
;
A
#
# COMPACT_ATOMS: atom_id res chain seq x y z
N MET A 1 16.63 -13.01 18.02
CA MET A 1 17.53 -12.37 17.00
C MET A 1 17.41 -10.87 17.15
N THR A 2 18.52 -10.11 17.13
CA THR A 2 18.45 -8.65 17.19
C THR A 2 17.93 -8.06 15.88
N VAL A 3 17.38 -6.83 15.94
CA VAL A 3 16.88 -6.12 14.75
C VAL A 3 18.00 -5.97 13.71
N ALA A 4 19.22 -5.60 14.11
CA ALA A 4 20.35 -5.46 13.19
C ALA A 4 20.71 -6.77 12.47
N ALA A 5 20.61 -7.90 13.17
CA ALA A 5 20.85 -9.21 12.57
C ALA A 5 19.74 -9.62 11.58
N ALA A 6 18.48 -9.24 11.87
CA ALA A 6 17.37 -9.43 10.94
C ALA A 6 17.55 -8.59 9.67
N ASP A 7 17.87 -7.31 9.82
CA ASP A 7 18.14 -6.39 8.71
C ASP A 7 19.26 -6.91 7.79
N ALA A 8 20.38 -7.32 8.38
CA ALA A 8 21.52 -7.86 7.64
C ALA A 8 21.16 -9.14 6.87
N ARG A 9 20.41 -10.05 7.50
CA ARG A 9 19.95 -11.28 6.86
C ARG A 9 19.03 -10.96 5.67
N ILE A 10 18.00 -10.14 5.87
CA ILE A 10 17.03 -9.80 4.83
C ILE A 10 17.73 -9.15 3.65
N ARG A 11 18.63 -8.18 3.89
CA ARG A 11 19.40 -7.53 2.82
C ARG A 11 20.29 -8.51 2.05
N ARG A 12 20.93 -9.46 2.73
CA ARG A 12 21.79 -10.47 2.08
C ARG A 12 21.01 -11.43 1.17
N LEU A 13 19.76 -11.70 1.48
CA LEU A 13 18.90 -12.60 0.70
C LEU A 13 18.27 -11.92 -0.53
N ARG A 14 18.33 -10.61 -0.61
CA ARG A 14 17.78 -9.85 -1.74
C ARG A 14 18.46 -10.23 -3.04
N PRO A 15 17.68 -10.53 -4.11
CA PRO A 15 18.25 -10.65 -5.44
C PRO A 15 18.85 -9.29 -5.92
N PRO A 16 19.67 -9.30 -6.95
CA PRO A 16 20.18 -8.05 -7.55
C PRO A 16 19.04 -7.13 -7.94
N LYS A 17 19.18 -5.83 -7.64
CA LYS A 17 18.20 -4.85 -8.07
C LYS A 17 18.64 -4.14 -9.35
N PRO A 18 17.70 -3.74 -10.22
CA PRO A 18 18.01 -2.96 -11.41
C PRO A 18 18.55 -1.57 -11.02
N ARG A 19 19.33 -0.97 -11.89
CA ARG A 19 19.71 0.44 -11.74
C ARG A 19 18.49 1.33 -11.97
N VAL A 20 18.21 2.22 -11.03
CA VAL A 20 17.07 3.15 -11.07
C VAL A 20 17.57 4.56 -11.31
N ASP A 21 16.99 5.26 -12.28
CA ASP A 21 17.28 6.67 -12.55
C ASP A 21 16.45 7.56 -11.60
N PRO A 22 17.09 8.42 -10.78
CA PRO A 22 16.39 9.29 -9.84
C PRO A 22 15.51 10.37 -10.50
N TYR A 23 15.64 10.63 -11.79
CA TYR A 23 14.88 11.66 -12.51
C TYR A 23 13.77 11.10 -13.41
N THR A 24 13.51 9.78 -13.32
CA THR A 24 12.49 9.10 -14.12
C THR A 24 11.57 8.29 -13.22
N ALA A 25 10.27 8.61 -13.23
CA ALA A 25 9.26 7.82 -12.52
C ALA A 25 9.15 6.41 -13.14
N HIS A 26 8.83 5.43 -12.34
CA HIS A 26 8.59 4.06 -12.83
C HIS A 26 7.35 3.97 -13.73
N GLY A 27 6.42 4.90 -13.60
CA GLY A 27 5.22 4.99 -14.38
C GLY A 27 4.15 5.83 -13.71
N ALA A 28 3.05 5.98 -14.42
CA ALA A 28 1.85 6.61 -13.89
C ALA A 28 0.62 5.92 -14.47
N LEU A 29 -0.48 5.93 -13.73
CA LEU A 29 -1.77 5.44 -14.19
C LEU A 29 -2.89 6.33 -13.68
N VAL A 30 -3.99 6.40 -14.44
CA VAL A 30 -5.24 7.05 -14.01
C VAL A 30 -6.26 5.95 -13.77
N GLU A 31 -6.89 6.00 -12.62
CA GLU A 31 -7.91 5.04 -12.19
C GLU A 31 -9.10 5.73 -11.54
N GLU A 32 -10.26 5.08 -11.53
CA GLU A 32 -11.43 5.54 -10.79
C GLU A 32 -11.44 4.89 -9.40
N GLU A 33 -11.46 5.70 -8.36
CA GLU A 33 -11.56 5.24 -6.98
C GLU A 33 -12.92 5.59 -6.38
N ARG A 34 -13.50 4.66 -5.63
CA ARG A 34 -14.67 4.91 -4.81
C ARG A 34 -14.26 5.57 -3.48
N ARG A 35 -15.10 6.51 -3.02
CA ARG A 35 -14.92 7.20 -1.73
C ARG A 35 -15.99 6.76 -0.72
N PRO A 36 -15.75 6.97 0.59
CA PRO A 36 -16.70 6.58 1.64
C PRO A 36 -18.09 7.19 1.51
N ASP A 37 -18.21 8.36 0.88
CA ASP A 37 -19.50 9.01 0.60
C ASP A 37 -20.24 8.42 -0.62
N GLY A 38 -19.70 7.35 -1.22
CA GLY A 38 -20.24 6.69 -2.39
C GLY A 38 -19.89 7.35 -3.73
N THR A 39 -19.24 8.50 -3.71
CA THR A 39 -18.77 9.15 -4.95
C THR A 39 -17.62 8.38 -5.58
N ARG A 40 -17.37 8.62 -6.86
CA ARG A 40 -16.18 8.18 -7.59
C ARG A 40 -15.36 9.38 -7.96
N GLU A 41 -14.06 9.22 -7.88
CA GLU A 41 -13.12 10.25 -8.30
C GLU A 41 -11.99 9.64 -9.12
N SER A 42 -11.57 10.35 -10.15
CA SER A 42 -10.38 9.99 -10.91
C SER A 42 -9.13 10.31 -10.08
N ALA A 43 -8.19 9.37 -10.05
CA ALA A 43 -6.92 9.48 -9.34
C ALA A 43 -5.76 9.23 -10.30
N LEU A 44 -4.80 10.16 -10.35
CA LEU A 44 -3.50 9.95 -10.98
C LEU A 44 -2.53 9.40 -9.95
N THR A 45 -2.10 8.18 -10.14
CA THR A 45 -1.03 7.56 -9.34
C THR A 45 0.29 7.69 -10.08
N ILE A 46 1.32 8.26 -9.43
CA ILE A 46 2.69 8.35 -9.93
C ILE A 46 3.58 7.50 -9.04
N PHE A 47 4.28 6.53 -9.63
CA PHE A 47 5.25 5.67 -8.95
C PHE A 47 6.63 6.30 -9.05
N LEU A 48 7.04 6.96 -7.97
CA LEU A 48 8.27 7.75 -7.90
C LEU A 48 9.49 6.88 -7.59
N ALA A 49 10.62 7.23 -8.19
CA ALA A 49 11.94 6.67 -7.91
C ALA A 49 12.67 7.55 -6.88
N GLY A 50 12.80 7.09 -5.65
CA GLY A 50 13.46 7.81 -4.56
C GLY A 50 14.33 6.90 -3.71
N ALA A 51 14.89 7.42 -2.62
CA ALA A 51 15.72 6.67 -1.70
C ALA A 51 14.98 5.51 -1.03
N GLU A 52 15.71 4.41 -0.79
CA GLU A 52 15.19 3.24 -0.10
C GLU A 52 14.69 3.57 1.30
N CYS A 53 13.58 2.92 1.68
CA CYS A 53 13.02 2.96 3.03
C CYS A 53 14.05 2.44 4.06
N PRO A 54 14.18 3.08 5.23
CA PRO A 54 15.11 2.63 6.27
C PRO A 54 14.72 1.29 6.92
N PHE A 55 13.44 0.88 6.75
CA PHE A 55 12.93 -0.39 7.28
C PHE A 55 13.18 -1.54 6.30
N THR A 56 13.42 -2.74 6.83
CA THR A 56 13.64 -3.96 6.07
C THR A 56 12.55 -4.97 6.40
N CYS A 57 11.30 -4.62 6.08
CA CYS A 57 10.17 -5.51 6.31
C CYS A 57 10.36 -6.82 5.53
N SER A 58 10.08 -7.96 6.20
CA SER A 58 10.35 -9.30 5.65
C SER A 58 9.62 -9.58 4.33
N PHE A 59 8.43 -9.01 4.15
CA PHE A 59 7.57 -9.20 2.98
C PHE A 59 7.79 -8.19 1.86
N CYS A 60 8.53 -7.10 2.12
CA CYS A 60 8.62 -5.96 1.19
C CYS A 60 9.62 -6.23 0.07
N ASP A 61 9.22 -5.94 -1.16
CA ASP A 61 10.05 -5.99 -2.37
C ASP A 61 10.24 -4.62 -3.03
N LEU A 62 9.64 -3.56 -2.47
CA LEU A 62 9.65 -2.20 -3.03
C LEU A 62 11.06 -1.59 -3.11
N TRP A 63 12.03 -2.08 -2.32
CA TRP A 63 13.43 -1.67 -2.40
C TRP A 63 14.01 -1.81 -3.83
N ARG A 64 13.44 -2.67 -4.68
CA ARG A 64 13.84 -2.85 -6.08
C ARG A 64 13.61 -1.60 -6.93
N PHE A 65 12.64 -0.79 -6.55
CA PHE A 65 12.21 0.41 -7.25
C PHE A 65 12.83 1.68 -6.68
N THR A 66 13.82 1.56 -5.79
CA THR A 66 14.48 2.69 -5.14
C THR A 66 15.89 2.90 -5.71
N ILE A 67 16.41 4.10 -5.54
CA ILE A 67 17.81 4.43 -5.89
C ILE A 67 18.77 4.00 -4.78
N ASP A 68 20.06 4.03 -5.09
CA ASP A 68 21.11 3.90 -4.08
C ASP A 68 21.41 5.28 -3.47
N GLY A 69 21.43 5.36 -2.15
CA GLY A 69 21.66 6.60 -1.43
C GLY A 69 20.42 7.51 -1.27
N PRO A 70 20.60 8.75 -0.80
CA PRO A 70 19.52 9.71 -0.64
C PRO A 70 19.01 10.23 -1.99
N THR A 71 17.74 10.60 -2.03
CA THR A 71 17.13 11.22 -3.22
C THR A 71 17.79 12.57 -3.51
N PRO A 72 18.30 12.80 -4.72
CA PRO A 72 18.82 14.10 -5.10
C PRO A 72 17.75 15.19 -5.02
N PRO A 73 18.04 16.39 -4.48
CA PRO A 73 17.10 17.50 -4.48
C PRO A 73 16.60 17.84 -5.89
N GLY A 74 15.28 18.01 -6.03
CA GLY A 74 14.62 18.29 -7.30
C GLY A 74 14.29 17.05 -8.15
N ALA A 75 14.82 15.89 -7.81
CA ALA A 75 14.61 14.68 -8.59
C ALA A 75 13.12 14.27 -8.65
N LEU A 76 12.45 14.21 -7.50
CA LEU A 76 11.02 13.83 -7.44
C LEU A 76 10.14 14.87 -8.11
N VAL A 77 10.47 16.15 -7.97
CA VAL A 77 9.77 17.25 -8.64
C VAL A 77 9.84 17.08 -10.15
N THR A 78 11.04 16.82 -10.69
CA THR A 78 11.25 16.55 -12.12
C THR A 78 10.40 15.38 -12.63
N GLN A 79 10.29 14.31 -11.84
CA GLN A 79 9.46 13.15 -12.20
C GLN A 79 7.98 13.54 -12.31
N VAL A 80 7.46 14.27 -11.32
CA VAL A 80 6.06 14.71 -11.30
C VAL A 80 5.79 15.70 -12.44
N GLU A 81 6.66 16.69 -12.63
CA GLU A 81 6.53 17.67 -13.73
C GLU A 81 6.48 16.99 -15.12
N LYS A 82 7.35 16.01 -15.37
CA LYS A 82 7.34 15.25 -16.63
C LYS A 82 6.01 14.55 -16.88
N ILE A 83 5.44 13.91 -15.85
CA ILE A 83 4.16 13.20 -15.98
C ILE A 83 3.00 14.19 -16.19
N LEU A 84 2.95 15.27 -15.40
CA LEU A 84 1.88 16.27 -15.52
C LEU A 84 1.92 16.99 -16.88
N ASN A 85 3.10 17.31 -17.39
CA ASN A 85 3.27 17.99 -18.68
C ASN A 85 3.00 17.06 -19.88
N ALA A 86 3.09 15.75 -19.71
CA ALA A 86 2.77 14.79 -20.78
C ALA A 86 1.27 14.58 -20.96
N SER A 87 0.43 15.01 -20.02
CA SER A 87 -1.02 14.85 -20.07
C SER A 87 -1.67 16.09 -20.69
N ALA A 88 -2.39 15.91 -21.81
CA ALA A 88 -3.23 16.93 -22.42
C ALA A 88 -4.65 17.02 -21.83
N ALA A 89 -5.03 16.07 -20.98
CA ALA A 89 -6.34 16.01 -20.36
C ALA A 89 -6.42 16.89 -19.10
N PRO A 90 -7.60 17.33 -18.67
CA PRO A 90 -7.79 17.97 -17.38
C PRO A 90 -7.24 17.07 -16.25
N PRO A 91 -6.63 17.66 -15.21
CA PRO A 91 -6.06 16.87 -14.12
C PRO A 91 -7.16 16.05 -13.41
N PRO A 92 -6.88 14.79 -13.04
CA PRO A 92 -7.75 14.03 -12.16
C PRO A 92 -8.00 14.75 -10.82
N LYS A 93 -9.03 14.34 -10.08
CA LYS A 93 -9.34 14.99 -8.81
C LYS A 93 -8.29 14.74 -7.73
N ARG A 94 -7.63 13.56 -7.77
CA ARG A 94 -6.63 13.13 -6.79
C ARG A 94 -5.28 12.88 -7.43
N LEU A 95 -4.22 13.29 -6.73
CA LEU A 95 -2.84 12.93 -7.04
C LEU A 95 -2.32 11.96 -5.98
N LYS A 96 -1.83 10.79 -6.39
CA LYS A 96 -1.19 9.81 -5.50
C LYS A 96 0.30 9.75 -5.80
N LEU A 97 1.14 10.02 -4.81
CA LEU A 97 2.60 10.03 -4.92
C LEU A 97 3.16 8.85 -4.10
N TYR A 98 3.41 7.73 -4.77
CA TYR A 98 3.97 6.53 -4.16
C TYR A 98 5.45 6.44 -4.48
N ASN A 99 6.28 6.44 -3.44
CA ASN A 99 7.74 6.55 -3.59
C ASN A 99 8.49 5.30 -3.11
N ALA A 100 7.78 4.18 -2.93
CA ALA A 100 8.35 2.92 -2.43
C ALA A 100 9.14 3.08 -1.09
N SER A 101 8.83 4.11 -0.33
CA SER A 101 9.54 4.51 0.89
C SER A 101 8.60 5.28 1.83
N ASN A 102 9.10 6.27 2.55
CA ASN A 102 8.32 7.14 3.44
C ASN A 102 8.37 8.57 2.96
N PHE A 103 7.24 9.14 2.59
CA PHE A 103 7.16 10.52 2.08
C PHE A 103 7.71 11.55 3.09
N PHE A 104 7.57 11.28 4.39
CA PHE A 104 8.05 12.19 5.44
C PHE A 104 9.46 11.87 5.94
N ASP A 105 10.17 10.92 5.33
CA ASP A 105 11.61 10.76 5.50
C ASP A 105 12.36 11.76 4.59
N ARG A 106 13.24 12.58 5.18
CA ARG A 106 14.01 13.60 4.46
C ARG A 106 15.02 13.03 3.47
N ARG A 107 15.43 11.79 3.65
CA ARG A 107 16.30 11.08 2.69
C ARG A 107 15.52 10.64 1.47
N ALA A 108 14.24 10.24 1.67
CA ALA A 108 13.37 9.80 0.58
C ALA A 108 12.74 10.99 -0.16
N VAL A 109 12.26 12.00 0.58
CA VAL A 109 11.69 13.22 0.01
C VAL A 109 12.33 14.44 0.67
N PRO A 110 13.30 15.11 0.01
CA PRO A 110 13.95 16.31 0.52
C PRO A 110 12.92 17.40 0.88
N LEU A 111 13.20 18.20 1.92
CA LEU A 111 12.25 19.24 2.36
C LEU A 111 11.91 20.24 1.27
N ALA A 112 12.91 20.68 0.48
CA ALA A 112 12.70 21.59 -0.64
C ALA A 112 11.78 20.98 -1.72
N ASP A 113 11.87 19.67 -1.96
CA ASP A 113 11.00 18.97 -2.91
C ASP A 113 9.55 18.95 -2.42
N ARG A 114 9.31 18.80 -1.10
CA ARG A 114 7.93 18.81 -0.56
C ARG A 114 7.18 20.11 -0.82
N GLU A 115 7.86 21.24 -0.74
CA GLU A 115 7.26 22.55 -1.06
C GLU A 115 6.87 22.64 -2.53
N ARG A 116 7.76 22.21 -3.42
CA ARG A 116 7.49 22.18 -4.85
C ARG A 116 6.42 21.18 -5.25
N LEU A 117 6.43 19.99 -4.63
CA LEU A 117 5.40 18.98 -4.83
C LEU A 117 4.03 19.47 -4.36
N ALA A 118 3.96 20.22 -3.25
CA ALA A 118 2.72 20.85 -2.81
C ALA A 118 2.20 21.89 -3.81
N ALA A 119 3.09 22.68 -4.41
CA ALA A 119 2.72 23.63 -5.48
C ALA A 119 2.23 22.91 -6.75
N LEU A 120 2.90 21.84 -7.18
CA LEU A 120 2.45 21.02 -8.32
C LEU A 120 1.10 20.34 -8.05
N ALA A 121 0.78 20.10 -6.80
CA ALA A 121 -0.48 19.47 -6.38
C ALA A 121 -1.65 20.47 -6.28
N GLU A 122 -1.45 21.78 -6.52
CA GLU A 122 -2.51 22.80 -6.41
C GLU A 122 -3.77 22.52 -7.24
N PRO A 123 -3.70 21.96 -8.46
CA PRO A 123 -4.89 21.66 -9.25
C PRO A 123 -5.73 20.49 -8.72
N PHE A 124 -5.20 19.70 -7.78
CA PHE A 124 -5.85 18.49 -7.29
C PHE A 124 -6.66 18.78 -6.02
N ALA A 125 -7.88 18.22 -5.95
CA ALA A 125 -8.72 18.32 -4.75
C ALA A 125 -8.20 17.50 -3.57
N ALA A 126 -7.38 16.49 -3.85
CA ALA A 126 -6.77 15.65 -2.80
C ALA A 126 -5.40 15.11 -3.24
N VAL A 127 -4.53 14.90 -2.25
CA VAL A 127 -3.20 14.30 -2.43
C VAL A 127 -3.06 13.11 -1.50
N THR A 128 -2.61 11.97 -2.03
CA THR A 128 -2.28 10.78 -1.24
C THR A 128 -0.78 10.57 -1.27
N VAL A 129 -0.18 10.35 -0.09
CA VAL A 129 1.23 9.97 0.05
C VAL A 129 1.35 8.75 0.95
N GLU A 130 2.38 7.90 0.72
CA GLU A 130 2.62 6.76 1.59
C GLU A 130 3.67 7.07 2.66
N SER A 131 3.47 6.52 3.85
CA SER A 131 4.41 6.70 4.93
C SER A 131 4.34 5.59 5.97
N HIS A 132 5.45 5.35 6.66
CA HIS A 132 5.43 4.53 7.86
C HIS A 132 4.87 5.36 9.04
N VAL A 133 4.11 4.74 9.92
CA VAL A 133 3.48 5.46 11.05
C VAL A 133 4.50 6.21 11.93
N ASN A 134 5.73 5.70 12.05
CA ASN A 134 6.79 6.33 12.84
C ASN A 134 7.27 7.67 12.28
N THR A 135 6.94 7.99 11.02
CA THR A 135 7.30 9.26 10.37
C THR A 135 6.13 10.25 10.33
N ILE A 136 4.95 9.85 10.82
CA ILE A 136 3.79 10.74 10.98
C ILE A 136 4.03 11.67 12.17
N GLY A 137 3.93 12.98 11.95
CA GLY A 137 4.18 14.00 12.96
C GLY A 137 4.18 15.42 12.41
N ALA A 138 5.02 16.29 12.96
CA ALA A 138 5.07 17.71 12.61
C ALA A 138 5.28 17.97 11.10
N GLU A 139 6.11 17.16 10.43
CA GLU A 139 6.37 17.27 9.00
C GLU A 139 5.11 16.93 8.17
N THR A 140 4.31 15.96 8.63
CA THR A 140 3.02 15.61 8.00
C THR A 140 2.05 16.77 8.08
N LEU A 141 1.92 17.37 9.27
CA LEU A 141 1.05 18.52 9.50
C LEU A 141 1.52 19.76 8.71
N ALA A 142 2.84 19.96 8.65
CA ALA A 142 3.41 21.05 7.86
C ALA A 142 3.13 20.90 6.35
N PHE A 143 3.21 19.68 5.83
CA PHE A 143 2.88 19.39 4.43
C PHE A 143 1.37 19.57 4.17
N ALA A 144 0.51 19.05 5.05
CA ALA A 144 -0.94 19.24 4.93
C ALA A 144 -1.36 20.72 4.84
N ARG A 145 -0.74 21.57 5.65
CA ARG A 145 -1.01 23.03 5.62
C ARG A 145 -0.56 23.74 4.34
N ARG A 146 0.36 23.15 3.57
CA ARG A 146 0.80 23.70 2.27
C ARG A 146 -0.12 23.32 1.11
N LEU A 147 -0.87 22.24 1.27
CA LEU A 147 -1.79 21.77 0.23
C LEU A 147 -3.05 22.63 0.21
N ARG A 148 -3.52 22.96 -1.00
CA ARG A 148 -4.86 23.52 -1.21
C ARG A 148 -5.94 22.45 -1.04
N GLY A 149 -5.65 21.24 -1.51
CA GLY A 149 -6.51 20.08 -1.41
C GLY A 149 -6.33 19.33 -0.09
N ARG A 150 -7.10 18.25 0.10
CA ARG A 150 -7.01 17.38 1.30
C ARG A 150 -5.80 16.45 1.20
N LEU A 151 -5.13 16.22 2.32
CA LEU A 151 -4.12 15.19 2.43
C LEU A 151 -4.75 13.87 2.87
N GLU A 152 -4.36 12.78 2.22
CA GLU A 152 -4.56 11.40 2.66
C GLU A 152 -3.20 10.76 2.88
N VAL A 153 -2.98 10.12 4.02
CA VAL A 153 -1.73 9.38 4.29
C VAL A 153 -2.02 7.89 4.25
N ALA A 154 -1.32 7.19 3.37
CA ALA A 154 -1.39 5.74 3.24
C ALA A 154 -0.35 5.08 4.15
N VAL A 155 -0.81 4.22 5.05
CA VAL A 155 0.01 3.57 6.09
C VAL A 155 -0.15 2.06 6.00
N GLY A 156 0.95 1.33 5.91
CA GLY A 156 0.93 -0.12 6.05
C GLY A 156 0.78 -0.52 7.53
N LEU A 157 -0.38 -1.02 7.92
CA LEU A 157 -0.61 -1.71 9.20
C LEU A 157 -0.21 -3.18 9.09
N GLU A 158 -0.46 -3.78 7.95
CA GLU A 158 -0.15 -5.15 7.53
C GLU A 158 -0.99 -6.20 8.26
N THR A 159 -0.81 -6.34 9.56
CA THR A 159 -1.56 -7.26 10.42
C THR A 159 -1.52 -6.82 11.88
N ILE A 160 -2.58 -7.14 12.62
CA ILE A 160 -2.62 -7.02 14.09
C ILE A 160 -2.33 -8.34 14.79
N HIS A 161 -1.99 -9.42 14.05
CA HIS A 161 -1.62 -10.69 14.67
C HIS A 161 -0.39 -10.49 15.58
N PRO A 162 -0.46 -10.77 16.88
CA PRO A 162 0.55 -10.34 17.85
C PRO A 162 1.95 -10.90 17.55
N GLU A 163 2.06 -12.18 17.19
CA GLU A 163 3.35 -12.77 16.87
C GLU A 163 3.85 -12.37 15.48
N ALA A 164 2.97 -12.40 14.48
CA ALA A 164 3.35 -12.08 13.13
C ALA A 164 3.80 -10.62 13.00
N SER A 165 3.07 -9.66 13.58
CA SER A 165 3.42 -8.24 13.53
C SER A 165 4.83 -7.97 14.09
N ALA A 166 5.18 -8.62 15.20
CA ALA A 166 6.52 -8.52 15.80
C ALA A 166 7.63 -9.11 14.89
N ARG A 167 7.31 -10.15 14.10
CA ARG A 167 8.25 -10.89 13.24
C ARG A 167 8.40 -10.30 11.84
N LEU A 168 7.50 -9.41 11.41
CA LEU A 168 7.58 -8.74 10.09
C LEU A 168 8.80 -7.83 9.91
N ASN A 169 9.55 -7.56 10.96
CA ASN A 169 10.67 -6.61 10.99
C ASN A 169 10.27 -5.18 10.54
N LYS A 170 9.00 -4.86 10.58
CA LYS A 170 8.44 -3.55 10.21
C LYS A 170 8.64 -2.50 11.29
N ARG A 171 8.84 -2.92 12.55
CA ARG A 171 8.99 -2.02 13.71
C ARG A 171 7.76 -1.12 13.91
N LEU A 172 6.59 -1.66 13.63
CA LEU A 172 5.32 -1.01 13.89
C LEU A 172 4.75 -1.58 15.19
N GLU A 173 4.41 -0.69 16.11
CA GLU A 173 3.70 -1.01 17.35
C GLU A 173 2.28 -0.45 17.28
N LEU A 174 1.27 -1.23 17.69
CA LEU A 174 -0.13 -0.82 17.60
C LEU A 174 -0.43 0.50 18.35
N PRO A 175 0.11 0.75 19.57
CA PRO A 175 -0.10 2.05 20.22
C PRO A 175 0.45 3.24 19.40
N ARG A 176 1.53 3.03 18.64
CA ARG A 176 2.08 4.06 17.75
C ARG A 176 1.20 4.27 16.52
N PHE A 177 0.62 3.19 15.99
CA PHE A 177 -0.38 3.29 14.92
C PHE A 177 -1.63 4.07 15.40
N ASP A 178 -2.16 3.74 16.58
CA ASP A 178 -3.31 4.42 17.18
C ASP A 178 -3.04 5.92 17.39
N ALA A 179 -1.86 6.27 17.91
CA ALA A 179 -1.47 7.66 18.07
C ALA A 179 -1.34 8.40 16.73
N GLY A 180 -0.76 7.75 15.72
CA GLY A 180 -0.66 8.30 14.36
C GLY A 180 -2.03 8.52 13.72
N ALA A 181 -2.92 7.53 13.80
CA ALA A 181 -4.28 7.61 13.27
C ALA A 181 -5.07 8.76 13.92
N ARG A 182 -4.97 8.89 15.26
CA ARG A 182 -5.60 9.98 16.00
C ARG A 182 -5.05 11.34 15.58
N LEU A 183 -3.72 11.48 15.46
CA LEU A 183 -3.09 12.73 15.02
C LEU A 183 -3.60 13.15 13.63
N LEU A 184 -3.75 12.21 12.69
CA LEU A 184 -4.29 12.49 11.37
C LEU A 184 -5.75 12.95 11.46
N ALA A 185 -6.59 12.22 12.19
CA ALA A 185 -8.01 12.53 12.37
C ALA A 185 -8.23 13.91 13.01
N ASP A 186 -7.49 14.23 14.08
CA ASP A 186 -7.57 15.51 14.79
C ASP A 186 -7.17 16.72 13.91
N ASN A 187 -6.46 16.45 12.80
CA ASN A 187 -6.03 17.49 11.85
C ASN A 187 -6.76 17.41 10.49
N GLY A 188 -7.84 16.64 10.38
CA GLY A 188 -8.64 16.53 9.15
C GLY A 188 -7.90 15.87 7.98
N ILE A 189 -6.89 15.04 8.29
CA ILE A 189 -6.10 14.29 7.30
C ILE A 189 -6.69 12.89 7.18
N ASP A 190 -7.00 12.46 5.97
CA ASP A 190 -7.57 11.14 5.71
C ASP A 190 -6.51 10.04 5.92
N LEU A 191 -6.94 8.89 6.45
CA LEU A 191 -6.11 7.72 6.64
C LEU A 191 -6.50 6.62 5.64
N ARG A 192 -5.54 6.19 4.82
CA ARG A 192 -5.60 4.95 4.03
C ARG A 192 -4.74 3.90 4.71
N VAL A 193 -5.21 2.65 4.76
CA VAL A 193 -4.47 1.57 5.42
C VAL A 193 -4.23 0.41 4.45
N PHE A 194 -3.01 -0.12 4.45
CA PHE A 194 -2.67 -1.36 3.77
C PHE A 194 -2.69 -2.51 4.77
N VAL A 195 -3.38 -3.59 4.40
CA VAL A 195 -3.55 -4.81 5.18
C VAL A 195 -3.15 -6.01 4.31
N LEU A 196 -2.40 -6.94 4.88
CA LEU A 196 -1.94 -8.11 4.13
C LEU A 196 -2.91 -9.30 4.29
N VAL A 197 -3.08 -10.05 3.19
CA VAL A 197 -3.57 -11.43 3.23
C VAL A 197 -2.44 -12.37 2.86
N GLY A 198 -2.34 -13.51 3.56
CA GLY A 198 -1.17 -14.39 3.48
C GLY A 198 0.04 -13.83 4.22
N THR A 199 -0.18 -13.15 5.34
CA THR A 199 0.90 -12.60 6.16
C THR A 199 1.82 -13.72 6.66
N PRO A 200 3.16 -13.62 6.49
CA PRO A 200 4.08 -14.61 7.02
C PRO A 200 3.93 -14.74 8.54
N HIS A 201 4.19 -15.93 9.06
CA HIS A 201 4.02 -16.33 10.47
C HIS A 201 2.56 -16.40 10.96
N VAL A 202 1.57 -16.25 10.05
CA VAL A 202 0.17 -16.55 10.30
C VAL A 202 -0.16 -17.88 9.62
N PRO A 203 -0.77 -18.85 10.32
CA PRO A 203 -1.23 -20.09 9.68
C PRO A 203 -2.14 -19.80 8.48
N ALA A 204 -1.97 -20.57 7.41
CA ALA A 204 -2.70 -20.31 6.16
C ALA A 204 -4.22 -20.35 6.32
N GLU A 205 -4.73 -21.24 7.20
CA GLU A 205 -6.14 -21.39 7.55
C GLU A 205 -6.69 -20.22 8.36
N GLU A 206 -5.84 -19.49 9.08
CA GLU A 206 -6.22 -18.33 9.89
C GLU A 206 -6.05 -17.01 9.12
N SER A 207 -5.38 -17.03 7.97
CA SER A 207 -4.98 -15.83 7.21
C SER A 207 -6.16 -14.90 6.91
N VAL A 208 -7.27 -15.45 6.41
CA VAL A 208 -8.49 -14.67 6.08
C VAL A 208 -9.07 -14.01 7.34
N ALA A 209 -9.18 -14.77 8.44
CA ALA A 209 -9.75 -14.26 9.69
C ALA A 209 -8.90 -13.12 10.29
N TRP A 210 -7.58 -13.24 10.27
CA TRP A 210 -6.70 -12.18 10.74
C TRP A 210 -6.66 -10.95 9.82
N THR A 211 -6.81 -11.16 8.51
CA THR A 211 -6.97 -10.05 7.56
C THR A 211 -8.23 -9.25 7.88
N ILE A 212 -9.40 -9.92 8.04
CA ILE A 212 -10.67 -9.26 8.38
C ILE A 212 -10.56 -8.49 9.70
N ARG A 213 -10.04 -9.11 10.75
CA ARG A 213 -9.82 -8.44 12.05
C ARG A 213 -8.90 -7.22 11.93
N THR A 214 -7.88 -7.28 11.05
CA THR A 214 -6.98 -6.16 10.82
C THR A 214 -7.69 -5.02 10.08
N VAL A 215 -8.56 -5.34 9.13
CA VAL A 215 -9.44 -4.35 8.46
C VAL A 215 -10.36 -3.69 9.47
N GLU A 216 -11.05 -4.46 10.32
CA GLU A 216 -11.92 -3.95 11.39
C GLU A 216 -11.16 -2.99 12.30
N TYR A 217 -9.97 -3.40 12.75
CA TYR A 217 -9.10 -2.56 13.58
C TYR A 217 -8.76 -1.24 12.91
N ALA A 218 -8.41 -1.25 11.62
CA ALA A 218 -8.12 -0.03 10.87
C ALA A 218 -9.34 0.90 10.75
N VAL A 219 -10.52 0.32 10.48
CA VAL A 219 -11.79 1.06 10.37
C VAL A 219 -12.15 1.73 11.70
N GLU A 220 -12.01 1.03 12.83
CA GLU A 220 -12.24 1.58 14.17
C GLU A 220 -11.32 2.77 14.49
N ARG A 221 -10.12 2.86 13.87
CA ARG A 221 -9.17 3.98 14.00
C ARG A 221 -9.38 5.06 12.95
N GLY A 222 -10.49 5.01 12.22
CA GLY A 222 -10.89 6.06 11.30
C GLY A 222 -10.29 5.95 9.89
N ALA A 223 -9.83 4.76 9.48
CA ALA A 223 -9.43 4.57 8.09
C ALA A 223 -10.61 4.87 7.14
N SER A 224 -10.38 5.74 6.17
CA SER A 224 -11.35 6.05 5.11
C SER A 224 -11.27 5.07 3.94
N VAL A 225 -10.10 4.48 3.74
CA VAL A 225 -9.85 3.44 2.74
C VAL A 225 -8.96 2.36 3.35
N VAL A 226 -9.29 1.09 3.11
CA VAL A 226 -8.41 -0.05 3.40
C VAL A 226 -8.20 -0.83 2.10
N ALA A 227 -6.94 -1.07 1.74
CA ALA A 227 -6.58 -1.95 0.63
C ALA A 227 -6.00 -3.26 1.17
N ILE A 228 -6.63 -4.38 0.82
CA ILE A 228 -6.16 -5.74 1.14
C ILE A 228 -5.17 -6.15 0.06
N ILE A 229 -3.92 -6.43 0.45
CA ILE A 229 -2.81 -6.72 -0.46
C ILE A 229 -2.37 -8.16 -0.25
N PRO A 230 -2.41 -9.03 -1.28
CA PRO A 230 -1.87 -10.37 -1.18
C PRO A 230 -0.33 -10.33 -1.13
N VAL A 231 0.26 -11.01 -0.15
CA VAL A 231 1.72 -11.06 0.02
C VAL A 231 2.37 -11.75 -1.17
N ARG A 232 3.35 -11.06 -1.76
CA ARG A 232 4.12 -11.57 -2.89
C ARG A 232 5.46 -12.13 -2.44
N GLY A 233 5.90 -13.21 -3.05
CA GLY A 233 7.28 -13.70 -2.94
C GLY A 233 8.22 -12.96 -3.90
N GLY A 234 9.45 -13.42 -3.98
CA GLY A 234 10.47 -12.92 -4.91
C GLY A 234 11.48 -11.96 -4.29
N ASN A 235 11.44 -11.76 -2.97
CA ASN A 235 12.36 -10.86 -2.27
C ASN A 235 13.52 -11.58 -1.54
N GLY A 236 13.56 -12.91 -1.60
CA GLY A 236 14.55 -13.79 -0.97
C GLY A 236 14.18 -14.20 0.46
N GLU A 237 13.69 -13.31 1.29
CA GLU A 237 13.25 -13.64 2.66
C GLU A 237 11.94 -14.43 2.65
N MET A 238 11.02 -14.13 1.74
CA MET A 238 9.76 -14.86 1.62
C MET A 238 9.98 -16.31 1.21
N GLU A 239 10.91 -16.57 0.27
CA GLU A 239 11.30 -17.92 -0.13
C GLU A 239 11.94 -18.69 1.02
N ARG A 240 12.77 -18.03 1.82
CA ARG A 240 13.34 -18.62 3.03
C ARG A 240 12.25 -18.97 4.04
N LEU A 241 11.30 -18.07 4.30
CA LEU A 241 10.19 -18.35 5.22
C LEU A 241 9.30 -19.48 4.71
N GLN A 242 9.06 -19.53 3.40
CA GLN A 242 8.31 -20.63 2.78
C GLN A 242 9.02 -21.97 2.94
N SER A 243 10.34 -22.02 2.77
CA SER A 243 11.13 -23.25 2.97
C SER A 243 11.15 -23.75 4.42
N LEU A 244 10.87 -22.87 5.37
CA LEU A 244 10.75 -23.18 6.81
C LEU A 244 9.32 -23.47 7.26
N GLY A 245 8.34 -23.42 6.34
CA GLY A 245 6.92 -23.58 6.71
C GLY A 245 6.33 -22.37 7.46
N GLU A 246 7.04 -21.23 7.48
CA GLU A 246 6.61 -20.00 8.18
C GLU A 246 5.87 -19.02 7.26
N PHE A 247 5.70 -19.35 5.99
CA PHE A 247 4.93 -18.62 5.00
C PHE A 247 4.31 -19.57 3.98
N THR A 248 3.03 -19.39 3.72
CA THR A 248 2.30 -20.00 2.60
C THR A 248 1.79 -18.89 1.70
N PRO A 249 2.16 -18.86 0.40
CA PRO A 249 1.64 -17.87 -0.54
C PRO A 249 0.10 -17.86 -0.52
N PRO A 250 -0.52 -16.69 -0.45
CA PRO A 250 -1.98 -16.61 -0.49
C PRO A 250 -2.52 -17.02 -1.85
N THR A 251 -3.79 -17.39 -1.86
CA THR A 251 -4.53 -17.69 -3.09
C THR A 251 -5.52 -16.57 -3.40
N LEU A 252 -5.95 -16.49 -4.67
CA LEU A 252 -7.02 -15.58 -5.10
C LEU A 252 -8.31 -15.82 -4.32
N LEU A 253 -8.60 -17.08 -3.95
CA LEU A 253 -9.75 -17.44 -3.11
C LEU A 253 -9.68 -16.81 -1.71
N GLN A 254 -8.50 -16.79 -1.10
CA GLN A 254 -8.31 -16.14 0.20
C GLN A 254 -8.45 -14.61 0.09
N LEU A 255 -7.97 -14.00 -0.99
CA LEU A 255 -8.17 -12.57 -1.24
C LEU A 255 -9.66 -12.24 -1.43
N GLU A 256 -10.40 -13.03 -2.22
CA GLU A 256 -11.86 -12.89 -2.36
C GLU A 256 -12.57 -13.04 -1.02
N ALA A 257 -12.25 -14.07 -0.23
CA ALA A 257 -12.87 -14.31 1.06
C ALA A 257 -12.59 -13.18 2.06
N ALA A 258 -11.35 -12.65 2.07
CA ALA A 258 -11.00 -11.52 2.92
C ALA A 258 -11.75 -10.25 2.51
N LEU A 259 -11.87 -9.97 1.20
CA LEU A 259 -12.66 -8.85 0.71
C LEU A 259 -14.14 -9.00 1.05
N ASP A 260 -14.74 -10.16 0.77
CA ASP A 260 -16.14 -10.44 1.07
C ASP A 260 -16.47 -10.25 2.56
N GLY A 261 -15.59 -10.76 3.45
CA GLY A 261 -15.76 -10.63 4.90
C GLY A 261 -15.49 -9.21 5.43
N SER A 262 -14.93 -8.34 4.59
CA SER A 262 -14.60 -6.96 4.95
C SER A 262 -15.50 -5.91 4.27
N LEU A 263 -16.60 -6.31 3.66
CA LEU A 263 -17.59 -5.39 3.10
C LEU A 263 -18.59 -4.92 4.16
N GLY A 264 -19.28 -3.81 3.87
CA GLY A 264 -20.39 -3.34 4.70
C GLY A 264 -20.06 -2.20 5.66
N PHE A 265 -18.85 -1.71 5.71
CA PHE A 265 -18.52 -0.51 6.48
C PHE A 265 -19.08 0.75 5.80
N THR A 266 -19.82 1.56 6.57
CA THR A 266 -20.49 2.76 6.03
C THR A 266 -19.58 3.96 5.85
N ARG A 267 -18.40 3.98 6.53
CA ARG A 267 -17.46 5.10 6.53
C ARG A 267 -16.09 4.75 5.97
N CYS A 268 -15.93 3.54 5.45
CA CYS A 268 -14.67 3.06 4.90
C CYS A 268 -14.91 2.33 3.59
N VAL A 269 -14.05 2.57 2.63
CA VAL A 269 -13.96 1.78 1.40
C VAL A 269 -12.94 0.68 1.60
N VAL A 270 -13.35 -0.58 1.45
CA VAL A 270 -12.43 -1.71 1.41
C VAL A 270 -12.28 -2.18 -0.02
N THR A 271 -11.04 -2.38 -0.46
CA THR A 271 -10.68 -2.87 -1.79
C THR A 271 -9.66 -4.00 -1.70
N ALA A 272 -9.64 -4.85 -2.71
CA ALA A 272 -8.55 -5.80 -2.92
C ALA A 272 -7.56 -5.24 -3.95
N ASP A 273 -6.25 -5.35 -3.68
CA ASP A 273 -5.22 -5.02 -4.66
C ASP A 273 -5.30 -6.01 -5.83
N SER A 274 -5.49 -5.48 -7.04
CA SER A 274 -5.60 -6.26 -8.27
C SER A 274 -4.32 -6.26 -9.12
N TRP A 275 -3.24 -5.64 -8.64
CA TRP A 275 -1.97 -5.63 -9.37
C TRP A 275 -1.36 -7.03 -9.41
N ASP A 276 -1.07 -7.55 -10.61
CA ASP A 276 -0.46 -8.87 -10.84
C ASP A 276 -1.20 -10.00 -10.07
N VAL A 277 -2.53 -9.87 -9.94
CA VAL A 277 -3.36 -10.76 -9.12
C VAL A 277 -3.53 -12.16 -9.75
N GLU A 278 -3.28 -12.28 -11.04
CA GLU A 278 -3.34 -13.52 -11.80
C GLU A 278 -2.43 -14.62 -11.21
N ARG A 279 -1.29 -14.22 -10.66
CA ARG A 279 -0.31 -15.14 -10.05
C ARG A 279 -0.84 -15.91 -8.85
N PHE A 280 -1.91 -15.40 -8.20
CA PHE A 280 -2.53 -16.02 -7.04
C PHE A 280 -3.66 -16.98 -7.40
N ALA A 281 -4.03 -17.08 -8.67
CA ALA A 281 -5.11 -17.94 -9.13
C ALA A 281 -4.63 -19.40 -9.26
N PRO A 282 -5.16 -20.33 -8.43
CA PRO A 282 -4.76 -21.74 -8.47
C PRO A 282 -5.35 -22.49 -9.67
N CYS A 283 -6.34 -21.91 -10.35
CA CYS A 283 -7.08 -22.56 -11.43
C CYS A 283 -7.28 -21.60 -12.61
N ASP A 284 -6.78 -21.99 -13.77
CA ASP A 284 -6.89 -21.20 -15.01
C ASP A 284 -8.34 -21.04 -15.48
N ALA A 285 -9.18 -22.06 -15.29
CA ALA A 285 -10.57 -22.07 -15.78
C ALA A 285 -11.44 -20.97 -15.14
N CYS A 286 -11.21 -20.60 -13.90
CA CYS A 286 -12.00 -19.57 -13.20
C CYS A 286 -11.24 -18.28 -12.94
N ARG A 287 -9.95 -18.20 -13.28
CA ARG A 287 -9.08 -17.05 -13.00
C ARG A 287 -9.71 -15.72 -13.44
N HIS A 288 -10.09 -15.63 -14.70
CA HIS A 288 -10.60 -14.39 -15.29
C HIS A 288 -11.90 -13.92 -14.60
N ALA A 289 -12.86 -14.82 -14.44
CA ALA A 289 -14.14 -14.50 -13.79
C ALA A 289 -13.97 -14.03 -12.35
N ARG A 290 -13.00 -14.59 -11.59
CA ARG A 290 -12.70 -14.17 -10.22
C ARG A 290 -12.05 -12.79 -10.16
N ILE A 291 -11.12 -12.50 -11.07
CA ILE A 291 -10.47 -11.20 -11.18
C ILE A 291 -11.49 -10.12 -11.52
N GLU A 292 -12.34 -10.36 -12.52
CA GLU A 292 -13.43 -9.45 -12.86
C GLU A 292 -14.39 -9.21 -11.69
N ARG A 293 -14.71 -10.27 -10.92
CA ARG A 293 -15.53 -10.16 -9.71
C ARG A 293 -14.89 -9.20 -8.70
N LEU A 294 -13.59 -9.37 -8.38
CA LEU A 294 -12.85 -8.49 -7.48
C LEU A 294 -12.88 -7.04 -7.97
N GLN A 295 -12.65 -6.82 -9.26
CA GLN A 295 -12.67 -5.49 -9.88
C GLN A 295 -14.07 -4.85 -9.76
N ARG A 296 -15.17 -5.60 -10.01
CA ARG A 296 -16.52 -5.09 -9.82
C ARG A 296 -16.81 -4.73 -8.37
N ILE A 297 -16.37 -5.54 -7.40
CA ILE A 297 -16.51 -5.24 -5.98
C ILE A 297 -15.73 -3.97 -5.62
N ASN A 298 -14.49 -3.83 -6.08
CA ASN A 298 -13.67 -2.63 -5.85
C ASN A 298 -14.38 -1.36 -6.33
N VAL A 299 -14.99 -1.42 -7.53
CA VAL A 299 -15.69 -0.29 -8.15
C VAL A 299 -17.03 0.00 -7.49
N THR A 300 -17.80 -1.04 -7.15
CA THR A 300 -19.18 -0.87 -6.66
C THR A 300 -19.28 -0.84 -5.14
N GLY A 301 -18.35 -1.50 -4.43
CA GLY A 301 -18.42 -1.76 -3.00
C GLY A 301 -19.58 -2.66 -2.58
N ARG A 302 -20.17 -3.36 -3.52
CA ARG A 302 -21.31 -4.25 -3.28
C ARG A 302 -20.86 -5.70 -3.32
N PRO A 303 -21.39 -6.56 -2.46
CA PRO A 303 -21.18 -7.99 -2.57
C PRO A 303 -21.61 -8.50 -3.95
N GLU A 304 -20.81 -9.40 -4.50
CA GLU A 304 -21.06 -10.09 -5.77
C GLU A 304 -21.17 -11.59 -5.52
N PRO A 305 -21.96 -12.34 -6.27
CA PRO A 305 -22.03 -13.79 -6.17
C PRO A 305 -20.62 -14.40 -6.32
N ARG A 306 -20.32 -15.43 -5.54
CA ARG A 306 -19.06 -16.16 -5.68
C ARG A 306 -18.99 -16.90 -7.00
N VAL A 307 -17.77 -17.05 -7.53
CA VAL A 307 -17.55 -17.76 -8.78
C VAL A 307 -17.39 -19.26 -8.47
N GLY A 308 -18.42 -20.05 -8.81
CA GLY A 308 -18.32 -21.51 -8.79
C GLY A 308 -17.44 -22.01 -9.93
N CYS A 309 -16.72 -23.10 -9.71
CA CYS A 309 -15.86 -23.70 -10.75
C CYS A 309 -15.87 -25.23 -10.65
N ALA A 310 -16.38 -25.89 -11.65
CA ALA A 310 -16.37 -27.36 -11.71
C ALA A 310 -14.96 -27.96 -11.87
N ALA A 311 -14.04 -27.22 -12.48
CA ALA A 311 -12.67 -27.72 -12.71
C ALA A 311 -11.82 -27.83 -11.43
N CYS A 312 -12.04 -26.94 -10.44
CA CYS A 312 -11.29 -26.95 -9.18
C CYS A 312 -12.17 -27.19 -7.95
N GLY A 313 -13.48 -27.38 -8.13
CA GLY A 313 -14.41 -27.62 -7.02
C GLY A 313 -14.64 -26.41 -6.10
N ALA A 314 -14.10 -25.23 -6.42
CA ALA A 314 -14.28 -24.04 -5.61
C ALA A 314 -15.70 -23.47 -5.80
N THR A 315 -16.33 -23.03 -4.68
CA THR A 315 -17.67 -22.44 -4.60
C THR A 315 -17.59 -21.01 -4.01
#